data_db5f8d69578b552ce97d9c3bd5448b90
#
_entry.id   db5f8d69578b552ce97d9c3bd5448b90
#
_cell.length_a   1.000
_cell.length_b   1.000
_cell.length_c   1.000
_cell.angle_alpha   90.00
_cell.angle_beta   90.00
_cell.angle_gamma   90.00
#
_symmetry.space_group_name_H-M   'P 1'
#
loop_
_entity.id
_entity.type
_entity.pdbx_description
1 polymer ?
#
loop_
_entity_poly.entity_id
_entity_poly.type
_entity_poly.pdbx_seq_one_letter_code
_entity_poly.pdbx_strand_id
1 'polypeptide(L)'
;MAKNVVVVGTQWGDEGKGKIVDWLTDHAKGVVRFQGGHNAGHTLVVGDKVYKLNLVPSGIVREGVDCFIGNGVVLDIHHLISEIKVLEEGGIDVRSRLKISPGCPIILPYHAALDHAREAAKCADLRIGTTGKGIGPAYEDKVARRALRIYDLFYPDRFAERLKDNLDYHNFVLTRYFGAAAVDFDAVFAQAMADAEEIRPLVTDVSAALHAINQAGHNLLFEGAQGALLDIDHGTYPFVTSSNCVAGQAAAGSGIGPGMLHYVLGITKAYCTRVGGGPFPSELDIETAGLPGHQMSQKGREFGTVTGRKRRCGWLDAAALKRSIQINGITGLCITKLDVLDGLSELKICAAYRLDGKLVELLPMGADEVAACQPVLETLPGWSESTVGASTMEALPAAARAYLARIEELCGIPIDIISTGPERAETVLRRHPLGEPT
;
A
#
# COMPACT_ATOMS: atom_id res chain seq x y z
N MET A 1 7.42 -25.73 10.34
CA MET A 1 7.27 -24.49 11.14
C MET A 1 6.62 -23.45 10.25
N ALA A 2 5.68 -22.68 10.78
CA ALA A 2 5.04 -21.59 10.06
C ALA A 2 6.08 -20.64 9.46
N LYS A 3 5.82 -20.16 8.24
CA LYS A 3 6.64 -19.17 7.57
C LYS A 3 5.75 -17.96 7.21
N ASN A 4 5.90 -16.87 7.94
CA ASN A 4 5.10 -15.67 7.72
C ASN A 4 5.81 -14.74 6.73
N VAL A 5 5.04 -14.18 5.81
CA VAL A 5 5.53 -13.29 4.76
C VAL A 5 4.89 -11.91 4.89
N VAL A 6 5.71 -10.87 4.83
CA VAL A 6 5.25 -9.47 4.74
C VAL A 6 5.44 -9.00 3.30
N VAL A 7 4.37 -8.52 2.68
CA VAL A 7 4.40 -7.94 1.33
C VAL A 7 4.33 -6.42 1.45
N VAL A 8 5.39 -5.74 1.00
CA VAL A 8 5.49 -4.28 1.02
C VAL A 8 5.76 -3.71 -0.37
N GLY A 9 5.22 -2.52 -0.67
CA GLY A 9 5.64 -1.76 -1.83
C GLY A 9 6.98 -1.07 -1.55
N THR A 10 7.88 -1.07 -2.52
CA THR A 10 9.23 -0.49 -2.36
C THR A 10 9.35 0.93 -2.87
N GLN A 11 8.35 1.42 -3.59
CA GLN A 11 8.33 2.71 -4.28
C GLN A 11 7.26 3.63 -3.66
N TRP A 12 6.57 4.45 -4.46
CA TRP A 12 5.50 5.35 -4.03
C TRP A 12 4.09 4.75 -4.14
N GLY A 13 3.94 3.45 -3.91
CA GLY A 13 2.68 2.75 -4.03
C GLY A 13 2.36 2.34 -5.48
N ASP A 14 1.21 1.67 -5.66
CA ASP A 14 0.72 1.20 -6.97
C ASP A 14 1.67 0.21 -7.69
N GLU A 15 2.53 -0.49 -6.95
CA GLU A 15 3.48 -1.47 -7.49
C GLU A 15 2.81 -2.76 -8.00
N GLY A 16 1.50 -2.91 -7.86
CA GLY A 16 0.80 -4.13 -8.28
C GLY A 16 0.77 -5.22 -7.21
N LYS A 17 0.82 -4.84 -5.94
CA LYS A 17 0.81 -5.78 -4.78
C LYS A 17 -0.37 -6.74 -4.79
N GLY A 18 -1.57 -6.28 -5.19
CA GLY A 18 -2.80 -7.09 -5.12
C GLY A 18 -2.70 -8.44 -5.83
N LYS A 19 -2.17 -8.48 -7.06
CA LYS A 19 -1.95 -9.73 -7.81
C LYS A 19 -1.05 -10.71 -7.04
N ILE A 20 0.02 -10.21 -6.47
CA ILE A 20 1.03 -11.03 -5.79
C ILE A 20 0.51 -11.53 -4.44
N VAL A 21 -0.22 -10.69 -3.70
CA VAL A 21 -0.90 -11.10 -2.47
C VAL A 21 -1.93 -12.19 -2.76
N ASP A 22 -2.79 -11.98 -3.78
CA ASP A 22 -3.75 -13.00 -4.20
C ASP A 22 -3.07 -14.32 -4.60
N TRP A 23 -1.97 -14.24 -5.34
CA TRP A 23 -1.20 -15.43 -5.73
C TRP A 23 -0.58 -16.17 -4.53
N LEU A 24 -0.02 -15.43 -3.55
CA LEU A 24 0.57 -16.01 -2.34
C LEU A 24 -0.49 -16.57 -1.36
N THR A 25 -1.71 -16.09 -1.46
CA THR A 25 -2.80 -16.47 -0.54
C THR A 25 -3.11 -17.97 -0.57
N ASP A 26 -2.87 -18.67 -1.69
CA ASP A 26 -3.07 -20.11 -1.80
C ASP A 26 -2.20 -20.92 -0.79
N HIS A 27 -1.14 -20.30 -0.24
CA HIS A 27 -0.22 -20.92 0.71
C HIS A 27 -0.31 -20.32 2.12
N ALA A 28 -1.33 -19.50 2.40
CA ALA A 28 -1.54 -18.83 3.67
C ALA A 28 -2.89 -19.22 4.30
N LYS A 29 -2.93 -19.42 5.61
CA LYS A 29 -4.17 -19.63 6.36
C LYS A 29 -4.86 -18.31 6.69
N GLY A 30 -4.13 -17.21 6.77
CA GLY A 30 -4.66 -15.90 7.06
C GLY A 30 -3.95 -14.78 6.33
N VAL A 31 -4.72 -13.74 5.92
CA VAL A 31 -4.22 -12.51 5.31
C VAL A 31 -4.55 -11.32 6.20
N VAL A 32 -3.55 -10.48 6.48
CA VAL A 32 -3.62 -9.42 7.50
C VAL A 32 -3.33 -8.06 6.89
N ARG A 33 -4.29 -7.12 6.95
CA ARG A 33 -4.05 -5.69 6.75
C ARG A 33 -3.61 -5.08 8.08
N PHE A 34 -2.48 -4.38 8.08
CA PHE A 34 -1.85 -3.91 9.32
C PHE A 34 -1.66 -2.39 9.40
N GLN A 35 -1.96 -1.64 8.33
CA GLN A 35 -1.83 -0.19 8.30
C GLN A 35 -2.65 0.44 7.16
N GLY A 36 -2.70 1.79 7.12
CA GLY A 36 -3.46 2.55 6.15
C GLY A 36 -4.94 2.59 6.51
N GLY A 37 -5.77 2.73 5.51
CA GLY A 37 -7.23 2.75 5.60
C GLY A 37 -7.83 2.53 4.23
N HIS A 38 -9.03 3.04 3.99
CA HIS A 38 -9.72 2.92 2.70
C HIS A 38 -9.16 3.86 1.60
N ASN A 39 -8.02 4.53 1.83
CA ASN A 39 -7.22 5.20 0.81
C ASN A 39 -6.43 4.24 -0.09
N ALA A 40 -6.24 2.98 0.33
CA ALA A 40 -5.71 1.94 -0.52
C ALA A 40 -6.79 1.43 -1.48
N GLY A 41 -6.40 0.95 -2.65
CA GLY A 41 -7.29 0.32 -3.61
C GLY A 41 -6.58 -0.86 -4.26
N HIS A 42 -7.13 -2.07 -4.10
CA HIS A 42 -6.65 -3.27 -4.77
C HIS A 42 -7.73 -3.75 -5.74
N THR A 43 -7.33 -4.02 -6.97
CA THR A 43 -8.22 -4.65 -7.95
C THR A 43 -7.82 -6.11 -8.09
N LEU A 44 -8.76 -6.99 -7.86
CA LEU A 44 -8.60 -8.43 -8.01
C LEU A 44 -9.52 -8.93 -9.13
N VAL A 45 -9.02 -9.84 -9.94
CA VAL A 45 -9.78 -10.51 -10.97
C VAL A 45 -9.92 -11.97 -10.56
N VAL A 46 -11.16 -12.43 -10.39
CA VAL A 46 -11.49 -13.82 -10.01
C VAL A 46 -12.48 -14.37 -11.01
N GLY A 47 -12.02 -15.21 -11.93
CA GLY A 47 -12.79 -15.59 -13.11
C GLY A 47 -13.13 -14.36 -13.94
N ASP A 48 -14.40 -14.19 -14.29
CA ASP A 48 -14.89 -13.04 -15.06
C ASP A 48 -15.26 -11.82 -14.19
N LYS A 49 -15.11 -11.92 -12.87
CA LYS A 49 -15.50 -10.86 -11.92
C LYS A 49 -14.30 -10.03 -11.48
N VAL A 50 -14.50 -8.71 -11.41
CA VAL A 50 -13.52 -7.74 -10.93
C VAL A 50 -13.97 -7.19 -9.59
N TYR A 51 -13.16 -7.39 -8.55
CA TYR A 51 -13.39 -6.86 -7.20
C TYR A 51 -12.44 -5.70 -6.91
N LYS A 52 -12.98 -4.60 -6.39
CA LYS A 52 -12.19 -3.46 -5.93
C LYS A 52 -12.22 -3.42 -4.41
N LEU A 53 -11.13 -3.79 -3.77
CA LEU A 53 -11.00 -3.84 -2.31
C LEU A 53 -10.27 -2.59 -1.80
N ASN A 54 -10.75 -2.03 -0.69
CA ASN A 54 -10.11 -0.91 -0.01
C ASN A 54 -9.64 -1.28 1.41
N LEU A 55 -10.50 -1.90 2.21
CA LEU A 55 -10.26 -2.28 3.60
C LEU A 55 -10.15 -3.79 3.79
N VAL A 56 -11.00 -4.55 3.10
CA VAL A 56 -11.02 -6.00 3.22
C VAL A 56 -9.72 -6.57 2.64
N PRO A 57 -9.00 -7.46 3.37
CA PRO A 57 -7.78 -8.08 2.86
C PRO A 57 -8.02 -8.88 1.58
N SER A 58 -7.03 -8.89 0.67
CA SER A 58 -7.14 -9.56 -0.65
C SER A 58 -7.45 -11.06 -0.57
N GLY A 59 -7.10 -11.71 0.53
CA GLY A 59 -7.39 -13.13 0.77
C GLY A 59 -8.87 -13.50 0.85
N ILE A 60 -9.76 -12.52 1.01
CA ILE A 60 -11.21 -12.77 1.16
C ILE A 60 -11.83 -13.49 -0.03
N VAL A 61 -11.28 -13.30 -1.23
CA VAL A 61 -11.76 -13.95 -2.47
C VAL A 61 -11.39 -15.44 -2.54
N ARG A 62 -10.59 -15.94 -1.59
CA ARG A 62 -10.19 -17.35 -1.50
C ARG A 62 -10.95 -18.06 -0.39
N GLU A 63 -11.59 -19.17 -0.72
CA GLU A 63 -12.27 -20.01 0.27
C GLU A 63 -11.27 -20.57 1.30
N GLY A 64 -11.70 -20.68 2.54
CA GLY A 64 -10.90 -21.27 3.62
C GLY A 64 -9.75 -20.41 4.15
N VAL A 65 -9.60 -19.17 3.65
CA VAL A 65 -8.61 -18.19 4.14
C VAL A 65 -9.28 -17.18 5.06
N ASP A 66 -8.75 -17.02 6.26
CA ASP A 66 -9.21 -16.02 7.21
C ASP A 66 -8.59 -14.64 6.87
N CYS A 67 -9.35 -13.57 7.10
CA CYS A 67 -8.94 -12.21 6.81
C CYS A 67 -8.97 -11.37 8.07
N PHE A 68 -7.92 -10.58 8.29
CA PHE A 68 -7.75 -9.82 9.52
C PHE A 68 -7.48 -8.34 9.23
N ILE A 69 -8.19 -7.47 9.94
CA ILE A 69 -7.90 -6.03 10.00
C ILE A 69 -7.26 -5.76 11.36
N GLY A 70 -5.96 -5.48 11.35
CA GLY A 70 -5.15 -5.23 12.54
C GLY A 70 -5.33 -3.82 13.09
N ASN A 71 -4.95 -3.62 14.35
CA ASN A 71 -5.07 -2.36 15.11
C ASN A 71 -4.32 -1.16 14.50
N GLY A 72 -3.44 -1.39 13.55
CA GLY A 72 -2.73 -0.32 12.82
C GLY A 72 -3.57 0.36 11.75
N VAL A 73 -4.66 -0.24 11.31
CA VAL A 73 -5.58 0.32 10.30
C VAL A 73 -6.48 1.37 10.94
N VAL A 74 -6.64 2.54 10.28
CA VAL A 74 -7.70 3.50 10.61
C VAL A 74 -8.94 3.14 9.80
N LEU A 75 -10.05 2.85 10.47
CA LEU A 75 -11.18 2.14 9.91
C LEU A 75 -12.41 3.04 9.74
N ASP A 76 -12.80 3.25 8.49
CA ASP A 76 -14.14 3.76 8.16
C ASP A 76 -15.11 2.57 8.14
N ILE A 77 -15.95 2.48 9.18
CA ILE A 77 -16.84 1.33 9.38
C ILE A 77 -17.93 1.31 8.33
N HIS A 78 -18.51 2.47 8.03
CA HIS A 78 -19.58 2.57 7.04
C HIS A 78 -19.11 2.14 5.65
N HIS A 79 -17.89 2.57 5.26
CA HIS A 79 -17.26 2.12 4.03
C HIS A 79 -16.98 0.61 4.05
N LEU A 80 -16.49 0.05 5.16
CA LEU A 80 -16.26 -1.38 5.31
C LEU A 80 -17.55 -2.20 5.13
N ILE A 81 -18.64 -1.76 5.77
CA ILE A 81 -19.96 -2.43 5.64
C ILE A 81 -20.41 -2.41 4.18
N SER A 82 -20.23 -1.29 3.48
CA SER A 82 -20.57 -1.17 2.06
C SER A 82 -19.73 -2.11 1.20
N GLU A 83 -18.43 -2.23 1.49
CA GLU A 83 -17.52 -3.15 0.80
C GLU A 83 -17.90 -4.62 1.05
N ILE A 84 -18.25 -4.99 2.28
CA ILE A 84 -18.73 -6.32 2.65
C ILE A 84 -19.99 -6.66 1.83
N LYS A 85 -20.99 -5.77 1.79
CA LYS A 85 -22.24 -6.00 1.06
C LYS A 85 -21.99 -6.30 -0.43
N VAL A 86 -21.13 -5.51 -1.07
CA VAL A 86 -20.76 -5.72 -2.50
C VAL A 86 -20.11 -7.10 -2.71
N LEU A 87 -19.25 -7.52 -1.79
CA LEU A 87 -18.60 -8.83 -1.87
C LEU A 87 -19.59 -9.99 -1.66
N GLU A 88 -20.50 -9.86 -0.70
CA GLU A 88 -21.55 -10.84 -0.41
C GLU A 88 -22.55 -10.95 -1.55
N GLU A 89 -22.95 -9.85 -2.18
CA GLU A 89 -23.75 -9.83 -3.42
C GLU A 89 -23.01 -10.53 -4.58
N GLY A 90 -21.67 -10.49 -4.58
CA GLY A 90 -20.82 -11.23 -5.49
C GLY A 90 -20.71 -12.72 -5.19
N GLY A 91 -21.31 -13.20 -4.08
CA GLY A 91 -21.28 -14.60 -3.65
C GLY A 91 -20.09 -14.99 -2.76
N ILE A 92 -19.37 -14.01 -2.22
CA ILE A 92 -18.23 -14.24 -1.32
C ILE A 92 -18.71 -14.27 0.12
N ASP A 93 -18.42 -15.34 0.86
CA ASP A 93 -18.65 -15.41 2.28
C ASP A 93 -17.60 -14.55 3.03
N VAL A 94 -18.00 -13.34 3.42
CA VAL A 94 -17.10 -12.39 4.10
C VAL A 94 -17.22 -12.51 5.62
N ARG A 95 -18.45 -12.50 6.14
CA ARG A 95 -18.69 -12.34 7.59
C ARG A 95 -18.18 -13.50 8.44
N SER A 96 -18.14 -14.71 7.92
CA SER A 96 -17.59 -15.86 8.65
C SER A 96 -16.06 -15.80 8.80
N ARG A 97 -15.36 -15.12 7.88
CA ARG A 97 -13.91 -15.13 7.73
C ARG A 97 -13.21 -13.81 8.04
N LEU A 98 -13.93 -12.68 8.01
CA LEU A 98 -13.35 -11.38 8.34
C LEU A 98 -13.32 -11.17 9.86
N LYS A 99 -12.17 -10.77 10.39
CA LYS A 99 -11.92 -10.48 11.79
C LYS A 99 -11.32 -9.08 11.93
N ILE A 100 -11.84 -8.29 12.86
CA ILE A 100 -11.49 -6.88 13.07
C ILE A 100 -10.93 -6.71 14.48
N SER A 101 -9.76 -6.06 14.59
CA SER A 101 -9.21 -5.73 15.90
C SER A 101 -10.03 -4.66 16.61
N PRO A 102 -10.39 -4.87 17.90
CA PRO A 102 -11.05 -3.85 18.70
C PRO A 102 -10.21 -2.59 18.90
N GLY A 103 -8.89 -2.69 18.67
CA GLY A 103 -7.95 -1.60 18.80
C GLY A 103 -7.86 -0.66 17.58
N CYS A 104 -8.56 -0.90 16.47
CA CYS A 104 -8.57 -0.02 15.31
C CYS A 104 -9.14 1.36 15.66
N PRO A 105 -8.44 2.47 15.38
CA PRO A 105 -9.03 3.80 15.40
C PRO A 105 -10.12 3.93 14.34
N ILE A 106 -11.19 4.65 14.66
CA ILE A 106 -12.34 4.86 13.76
C ILE A 106 -12.13 6.17 12.99
N ILE A 107 -12.39 6.14 11.69
CA ILE A 107 -12.59 7.35 10.90
C ILE A 107 -14.04 7.79 11.06
N LEU A 108 -14.24 9.04 11.47
CA LEU A 108 -15.54 9.66 11.64
C LEU A 108 -15.67 10.88 10.70
N PRO A 109 -16.89 11.39 10.43
CA PRO A 109 -17.12 12.45 9.45
C PRO A 109 -16.26 13.70 9.62
N TYR A 110 -15.92 14.09 10.85
CA TYR A 110 -15.06 15.24 11.10
C TYR A 110 -13.62 15.04 10.61
N HIS A 111 -13.11 13.81 10.51
CA HIS A 111 -11.80 13.54 9.93
C HIS A 111 -11.77 13.86 8.43
N ALA A 112 -12.79 13.45 7.69
CA ALA A 112 -12.90 13.78 6.28
C ALA A 112 -13.10 15.29 6.06
N ALA A 113 -13.93 15.94 6.89
CA ALA A 113 -14.15 17.38 6.84
C ALA A 113 -12.83 18.16 7.07
N LEU A 114 -12.01 17.74 8.04
CA LEU A 114 -10.69 18.33 8.31
C LEU A 114 -9.71 18.10 7.15
N ASP A 115 -9.68 16.90 6.57
CA ASP A 115 -8.80 16.58 5.44
C ASP A 115 -9.10 17.50 4.24
N HIS A 116 -10.38 17.66 3.89
CA HIS A 116 -10.82 18.58 2.86
C HIS A 116 -10.50 20.05 3.17
N ALA A 117 -10.77 20.51 4.39
CA ALA A 117 -10.52 21.89 4.79
C ALA A 117 -9.02 22.23 4.75
N ARG A 118 -8.17 21.33 5.21
CA ARG A 118 -6.71 21.48 5.19
C ARG A 118 -6.15 21.56 3.77
N GLU A 119 -6.59 20.69 2.87
CA GLU A 119 -6.14 20.71 1.47
C GLU A 119 -6.67 21.95 0.73
N ALA A 120 -7.91 22.39 0.99
CA ALA A 120 -8.48 23.60 0.39
C ALA A 120 -7.76 24.88 0.84
N ALA A 121 -7.28 24.94 2.08
CA ALA A 121 -6.60 26.11 2.63
C ALA A 121 -5.15 26.27 2.12
N LYS A 122 -4.56 25.24 1.50
CA LYS A 122 -3.19 25.29 0.98
C LYS A 122 -3.14 25.86 -0.44
N CYS A 123 -2.08 26.62 -0.76
CA CYS A 123 -1.75 26.93 -2.15
C CYS A 123 -1.36 25.66 -2.92
N ALA A 124 -1.48 25.70 -4.25
CA ALA A 124 -1.31 24.52 -5.11
C ALA A 124 -0.01 23.74 -4.86
N ASP A 125 1.11 24.44 -4.71
CA ASP A 125 2.44 23.85 -4.55
C ASP A 125 2.68 23.18 -3.19
N LEU A 126 1.88 23.56 -2.17
CA LEU A 126 1.96 22.97 -0.83
C LEU A 126 0.93 21.88 -0.57
N ARG A 127 0.07 21.58 -1.54
CA ARG A 127 -0.91 20.51 -1.42
C ARG A 127 -0.21 19.15 -1.47
N ILE A 128 -0.54 18.29 -0.51
CA ILE A 128 -0.07 16.91 -0.49
C ILE A 128 -0.77 16.10 -1.58
N GLY A 129 -2.01 16.48 -1.91
CA GLY A 129 -2.86 15.75 -2.84
C GLY A 129 -3.51 14.53 -2.18
N THR A 130 -4.02 14.72 -0.95
CA THR A 130 -4.69 13.66 -0.18
C THR A 130 -5.90 13.09 -0.94
N THR A 131 -6.40 11.95 -0.46
CA THR A 131 -7.62 11.35 -1.00
C THR A 131 -8.90 11.97 -0.44
N GLY A 132 -8.81 12.89 0.52
CA GLY A 132 -9.96 13.52 1.19
C GLY A 132 -10.73 12.56 2.12
N LYS A 133 -10.17 11.41 2.42
CA LYS A 133 -10.85 10.33 3.19
C LYS A 133 -10.62 10.38 4.70
N GLY A 134 -9.98 11.45 5.20
CA GLY A 134 -9.75 11.64 6.63
C GLY A 134 -8.67 10.74 7.24
N ILE A 135 -7.85 10.10 6.43
CA ILE A 135 -6.80 9.19 6.91
C ILE A 135 -5.80 9.93 7.81
N GLY A 136 -5.28 11.07 7.34
CA GLY A 136 -4.32 11.88 8.10
C GLY A 136 -4.86 12.34 9.45
N PRO A 137 -6.01 13.02 9.50
CA PRO A 137 -6.63 13.42 10.76
C PRO A 137 -6.93 12.27 11.72
N ALA A 138 -7.30 11.08 11.23
CA ALA A 138 -7.52 9.92 12.08
C ALA A 138 -6.22 9.39 12.72
N TYR A 139 -5.10 9.35 11.96
CA TYR A 139 -3.79 9.03 12.53
C TYR A 139 -3.30 10.09 13.52
N GLU A 140 -3.56 11.38 13.25
CA GLU A 140 -3.27 12.49 14.18
C GLU A 140 -4.00 12.26 15.51
N ASP A 141 -5.28 11.96 15.49
CA ASP A 141 -6.07 11.68 16.68
C ASP A 141 -5.58 10.43 17.43
N LYS A 142 -5.14 9.40 16.70
CA LYS A 142 -4.52 8.20 17.28
C LYS A 142 -3.29 8.55 18.10
N VAL A 143 -2.36 9.34 17.54
CA VAL A 143 -1.10 9.74 18.20
C VAL A 143 -1.36 10.74 19.32
N ALA A 144 -2.34 11.64 19.16
CA ALA A 144 -2.80 12.57 20.20
C ALA A 144 -3.56 11.86 21.34
N ARG A 145 -3.86 10.58 21.22
CA ARG A 145 -4.58 9.74 22.22
C ARG A 145 -6.03 10.17 22.46
N ARG A 146 -6.66 10.83 21.48
CA ARG A 146 -8.09 11.19 21.48
C ARG A 146 -8.93 10.34 20.52
N ALA A 147 -8.29 9.51 19.66
CA ALA A 147 -9.03 8.65 18.76
C ALA A 147 -10.05 7.77 19.49
N LEU A 148 -11.24 7.68 18.93
CA LEU A 148 -12.22 6.65 19.25
C LEU A 148 -11.82 5.36 18.53
N ARG A 149 -11.98 4.23 19.21
CA ARG A 149 -11.62 2.91 18.70
C ARG A 149 -12.83 2.00 18.61
N ILE A 150 -12.72 0.91 17.90
CA ILE A 150 -13.81 -0.07 17.74
C ILE A 150 -14.39 -0.51 19.08
N TYR A 151 -13.55 -0.80 20.09
CA TYR A 151 -14.06 -1.21 21.41
C TYR A 151 -14.88 -0.12 22.11
N ASP A 152 -14.69 1.17 21.82
CA ASP A 152 -15.46 2.26 22.44
C ASP A 152 -16.93 2.22 22.01
N LEU A 153 -17.22 1.76 20.78
CA LEU A 153 -18.60 1.64 20.26
C LEU A 153 -19.51 0.75 21.11
N PHE A 154 -18.92 -0.20 21.83
CA PHE A 154 -19.67 -1.15 22.64
C PHE A 154 -20.00 -0.62 24.05
N TYR A 155 -19.67 0.65 24.31
CA TYR A 155 -19.99 1.42 25.52
C TYR A 155 -20.60 2.77 25.13
N PRO A 156 -21.88 2.80 24.73
CA PRO A 156 -22.52 3.97 24.11
C PRO A 156 -22.37 5.28 24.89
N ASP A 157 -22.56 5.26 26.20
CA ASP A 157 -22.47 6.47 27.05
C ASP A 157 -21.06 7.04 27.03
N ARG A 158 -20.04 6.20 27.20
CA ARG A 158 -18.63 6.60 27.12
C ARG A 158 -18.24 7.06 25.71
N PHE A 159 -18.76 6.38 24.69
CA PHE A 159 -18.55 6.78 23.31
C PHE A 159 -19.14 8.18 23.04
N ALA A 160 -20.37 8.44 23.51
CA ALA A 160 -21.04 9.73 23.38
C ALA A 160 -20.26 10.87 24.05
N GLU A 161 -19.79 10.66 25.28
CA GLU A 161 -18.97 11.64 26.03
C GLU A 161 -17.70 11.99 25.26
N ARG A 162 -16.91 10.98 24.85
CA ARG A 162 -15.66 11.19 24.11
C ARG A 162 -15.89 11.75 22.72
N LEU A 163 -16.97 11.37 22.02
CA LEU A 163 -17.34 11.95 20.75
C LEU A 163 -17.65 13.44 20.86
N LYS A 164 -18.36 13.83 21.93
CA LYS A 164 -18.67 15.24 22.19
C LYS A 164 -17.41 16.06 22.43
N ASP A 165 -16.48 15.57 23.24
CA ASP A 165 -15.18 16.24 23.48
C ASP A 165 -14.39 16.40 22.16
N ASN A 166 -14.34 15.36 21.32
CA ASN A 166 -13.68 15.43 20.02
C ASN A 166 -14.36 16.41 19.08
N LEU A 167 -15.69 16.43 19.03
CA LEU A 167 -16.42 17.35 18.16
C LEU A 167 -16.29 18.80 18.63
N ASP A 168 -16.26 19.06 19.93
CA ASP A 168 -15.99 20.42 20.45
C ASP A 168 -14.65 20.94 19.93
N TYR A 169 -13.60 20.13 20.01
CA TYR A 169 -12.28 20.49 19.49
C TYR A 169 -12.26 20.64 17.96
N HIS A 170 -12.73 19.62 17.24
CA HIS A 170 -12.62 19.61 15.78
C HIS A 170 -13.58 20.60 15.10
N ASN A 171 -14.78 20.80 15.65
CA ASN A 171 -15.71 21.83 15.16
C ASN A 171 -15.17 23.25 15.41
N PHE A 172 -14.48 23.47 16.54
CA PHE A 172 -13.79 24.76 16.74
C PHE A 172 -12.77 25.01 15.61
N VAL A 173 -11.93 24.00 15.28
CA VAL A 173 -10.94 24.11 14.20
C VAL A 173 -11.62 24.30 12.84
N LEU A 174 -12.65 23.52 12.53
CA LEU A 174 -13.40 23.61 11.28
C LEU A 174 -14.03 25.01 11.11
N THR A 175 -14.75 25.48 12.13
CA THR A 175 -15.54 26.72 12.01
C THR A 175 -14.72 27.98 12.18
N ARG A 176 -13.80 28.02 13.15
CA ARG A 176 -13.05 29.23 13.51
C ARG A 176 -11.76 29.41 12.74
N TYR A 177 -11.09 28.31 12.39
CA TYR A 177 -9.82 28.39 11.65
C TYR A 177 -10.03 28.27 10.13
N PHE A 178 -10.84 27.28 9.70
CA PHE A 178 -11.03 27.02 8.28
C PHE A 178 -12.29 27.67 7.70
N GLY A 179 -13.23 28.21 8.50
CA GLY A 179 -14.53 28.73 8.03
C GLY A 179 -15.41 27.66 7.42
N ALA A 180 -15.20 26.40 7.74
CA ALA A 180 -15.99 25.26 7.26
C ALA A 180 -17.19 24.98 8.17
N ALA A 181 -18.14 24.16 7.69
CA ALA A 181 -19.30 23.76 8.48
C ALA A 181 -18.91 22.86 9.66
N ALA A 182 -19.62 23.01 10.77
CA ALA A 182 -19.53 22.09 11.89
C ALA A 182 -20.13 20.71 11.53
N VAL A 183 -19.65 19.66 12.18
CA VAL A 183 -20.16 18.30 12.08
C VAL A 183 -21.15 18.07 13.22
N ASP A 184 -22.31 17.53 12.88
CA ASP A 184 -23.41 17.30 13.83
C ASP A 184 -23.19 16.08 14.69
N PHE A 185 -23.35 16.22 16.01
CA PHE A 185 -23.14 15.15 16.98
C PHE A 185 -24.17 14.03 16.83
N ASP A 186 -25.47 14.37 16.73
CA ASP A 186 -26.53 13.37 16.74
C ASP A 186 -26.47 12.48 15.51
N ALA A 187 -26.17 13.07 14.35
CA ALA A 187 -25.98 12.32 13.11
C ALA A 187 -24.79 11.37 13.17
N VAL A 188 -23.64 11.82 13.70
CA VAL A 188 -22.42 10.96 13.84
C VAL A 188 -22.67 9.85 14.86
N PHE A 189 -23.29 10.16 16.00
CA PHE A 189 -23.57 9.18 17.04
C PHE A 189 -24.55 8.11 16.55
N ALA A 190 -25.66 8.52 15.93
CA ALA A 190 -26.67 7.57 15.42
C ALA A 190 -26.07 6.62 14.37
N GLN A 191 -25.29 7.14 13.43
CA GLN A 191 -24.62 6.32 12.42
C GLN A 191 -23.60 5.37 13.05
N ALA A 192 -22.78 5.85 13.98
CA ALA A 192 -21.78 5.01 14.66
C ALA A 192 -22.41 3.86 15.45
N MET A 193 -23.55 4.10 16.09
CA MET A 193 -24.28 3.05 16.83
C MET A 193 -24.91 2.02 15.89
N ALA A 194 -25.46 2.46 14.76
CA ALA A 194 -25.97 1.55 13.74
C ALA A 194 -24.86 0.66 13.14
N ASP A 195 -23.74 1.27 12.79
CA ASP A 195 -22.57 0.55 12.24
C ASP A 195 -21.97 -0.42 13.27
N ALA A 196 -21.99 -0.07 14.57
CA ALA A 196 -21.49 -0.91 15.65
C ALA A 196 -22.19 -2.26 15.73
N GLU A 197 -23.52 -2.30 15.57
CA GLU A 197 -24.29 -3.55 15.61
C GLU A 197 -23.95 -4.47 14.43
N GLU A 198 -23.72 -3.91 13.24
CA GLU A 198 -23.35 -4.71 12.06
C GLU A 198 -21.96 -5.35 12.18
N ILE A 199 -20.99 -4.65 12.77
CA ILE A 199 -19.61 -5.16 12.86
C ILE A 199 -19.32 -5.95 14.13
N ARG A 200 -20.17 -5.87 15.16
CA ARG A 200 -19.98 -6.54 16.46
C ARG A 200 -19.57 -8.03 16.34
N PRO A 201 -20.21 -8.84 15.48
CA PRO A 201 -19.84 -10.26 15.30
C PRO A 201 -18.45 -10.47 14.70
N LEU A 202 -17.88 -9.46 14.01
CA LEU A 202 -16.59 -9.53 13.34
C LEU A 202 -15.43 -9.15 14.27
N VAL A 203 -15.72 -8.52 15.42
CA VAL A 203 -14.70 -7.98 16.33
C VAL A 203 -14.14 -9.09 17.22
N THR A 204 -12.81 -9.23 17.20
CA THR A 204 -12.11 -10.24 18.00
C THR A 204 -10.70 -9.77 18.37
N ASP A 205 -10.07 -10.44 19.33
CA ASP A 205 -8.64 -10.26 19.60
C ASP A 205 -7.82 -10.83 18.44
N VAL A 206 -7.51 -9.96 17.47
CA VAL A 206 -6.73 -10.31 16.27
C VAL A 206 -5.34 -10.79 16.65
N SER A 207 -4.68 -10.19 17.65
CA SER A 207 -3.34 -10.61 18.08
C SER A 207 -3.34 -12.06 18.58
N ALA A 208 -4.29 -12.42 19.44
CA ALA A 208 -4.44 -13.79 19.92
C ALA A 208 -4.78 -14.78 18.79
N ALA A 209 -5.67 -14.39 17.88
CA ALA A 209 -6.04 -15.23 16.73
C ALA A 209 -4.86 -15.52 15.79
N LEU A 210 -4.06 -14.50 15.45
CA LEU A 210 -2.86 -14.65 14.62
C LEU A 210 -1.81 -15.53 15.31
N HIS A 211 -1.65 -15.37 16.62
CA HIS A 211 -0.73 -16.17 17.39
C HIS A 211 -1.13 -17.65 17.39
N ALA A 212 -2.43 -17.94 17.57
CA ALA A 212 -2.95 -19.32 17.51
C ALA A 212 -2.74 -19.98 16.14
N ILE A 213 -2.98 -19.26 15.04
CA ILE A 213 -2.73 -19.74 13.67
C ILE A 213 -1.24 -20.09 13.50
N ASN A 214 -0.35 -19.21 13.94
CA ASN A 214 1.09 -19.43 13.83
C ASN A 214 1.57 -20.60 14.70
N GLN A 215 1.05 -20.76 15.92
CA GLN A 215 1.36 -21.89 16.80
C GLN A 215 0.88 -23.22 16.21
N ALA A 216 -0.25 -23.21 15.50
CA ALA A 216 -0.74 -24.37 14.76
C ALA A 216 0.11 -24.73 13.53
N GLY A 217 1.18 -23.97 13.24
CA GLY A 217 2.09 -24.24 12.14
C GLY A 217 1.64 -23.69 10.80
N HIS A 218 0.58 -22.87 10.77
CA HIS A 218 0.05 -22.28 9.54
C HIS A 218 0.71 -20.94 9.21
N ASN A 219 0.85 -20.67 7.92
CA ASN A 219 1.44 -19.44 7.39
C ASN A 219 0.46 -18.27 7.45
N LEU A 220 1.02 -17.08 7.73
CA LEU A 220 0.32 -15.79 7.64
C LEU A 220 0.94 -14.93 6.56
N LEU A 221 0.10 -14.18 5.85
CA LEU A 221 0.48 -13.20 4.84
C LEU A 221 0.09 -11.80 5.32
N PHE A 222 1.07 -10.92 5.49
CA PHE A 222 0.84 -9.53 5.89
C PHE A 222 0.83 -8.65 4.66
N GLU A 223 -0.32 -8.07 4.38
CA GLU A 223 -0.58 -7.25 3.20
C GLU A 223 -0.39 -5.77 3.52
N GLY A 224 0.73 -5.18 3.03
CA GLY A 224 0.99 -3.76 3.14
C GLY A 224 0.19 -2.94 2.12
N ALA A 225 -0.13 -1.72 2.50
CA ALA A 225 -0.73 -0.72 1.64
C ALA A 225 0.29 0.41 1.35
N GLN A 226 0.06 1.21 0.30
CA GLN A 226 0.99 2.24 -0.18
C GLN A 226 2.37 1.67 -0.53
N GLY A 227 3.46 2.40 -0.27
CA GLY A 227 4.82 1.97 -0.53
C GLY A 227 5.81 2.65 0.42
N ALA A 228 7.01 2.11 0.54
CA ALA A 228 8.03 2.54 1.50
C ALA A 228 8.43 4.02 1.36
N LEU A 229 8.41 4.57 0.13
CA LEU A 229 8.72 5.98 -0.11
C LEU A 229 7.55 6.93 0.22
N LEU A 230 6.38 6.38 0.61
CA LEU A 230 5.25 7.10 1.19
C LEU A 230 5.15 6.93 2.72
N ASP A 231 6.06 6.22 3.35
CA ASP A 231 6.09 6.04 4.80
C ASP A 231 6.24 7.39 5.53
N ILE A 232 5.51 7.57 6.63
CA ILE A 232 5.50 8.85 7.38
C ILE A 232 6.86 9.22 7.92
N ASP A 233 7.70 8.24 8.30
CA ASP A 233 9.01 8.47 8.91
C ASP A 233 10.15 8.36 7.89
N HIS A 234 10.03 7.47 6.91
CA HIS A 234 11.11 7.09 6.00
C HIS A 234 10.89 7.54 4.55
N GLY A 235 9.71 8.03 4.22
CA GLY A 235 9.37 8.47 2.87
C GLY A 235 9.84 9.89 2.55
N THR A 236 9.39 10.40 1.40
CA THR A 236 9.70 11.76 0.91
C THR A 236 8.83 12.81 1.61
N TYR A 237 8.95 12.91 2.93
CA TYR A 237 8.21 13.86 3.77
C TYR A 237 8.39 15.30 3.32
N PRO A 238 7.34 16.15 3.23
CA PRO A 238 5.96 15.92 3.71
C PRO A 238 5.02 15.24 2.69
N PHE A 239 5.48 14.87 1.52
CA PHE A 239 4.68 14.23 0.46
C PHE A 239 4.57 12.72 0.67
N VAL A 240 3.93 12.32 1.75
CA VAL A 240 3.80 10.95 2.24
C VAL A 240 2.37 10.67 2.71
N THR A 241 2.05 9.40 3.00
CA THR A 241 0.85 9.03 3.75
C THR A 241 1.10 9.19 5.26
N SER A 242 0.05 9.19 6.06
CA SER A 242 0.15 9.39 7.52
C SER A 242 0.38 8.08 8.29
N SER A 243 0.65 6.98 7.61
CA SER A 243 0.95 5.68 8.24
C SER A 243 2.38 5.24 7.98
N ASN A 244 2.91 4.37 8.85
CA ASN A 244 4.11 3.62 8.54
C ASN A 244 3.77 2.52 7.51
N CYS A 245 4.50 2.51 6.39
CA CYS A 245 4.34 1.57 5.28
C CYS A 245 5.44 0.51 5.25
N VAL A 246 6.42 0.60 6.15
CA VAL A 246 7.54 -0.33 6.25
C VAL A 246 7.14 -1.64 6.91
N ALA A 247 7.90 -2.70 6.65
CA ALA A 247 7.61 -4.06 7.12
C ALA A 247 7.51 -4.18 8.66
N GLY A 248 8.27 -3.38 9.42
CA GLY A 248 8.18 -3.34 10.87
C GLY A 248 6.79 -3.02 11.41
N GLN A 249 6.00 -2.27 10.66
CA GLN A 249 4.61 -1.94 11.02
C GLN A 249 3.69 -3.17 11.01
N ALA A 250 4.03 -4.24 10.31
CA ALA A 250 3.26 -5.48 10.35
C ALA A 250 3.18 -6.06 11.76
N ALA A 251 4.26 -5.99 12.53
CA ALA A 251 4.26 -6.40 13.93
C ALA A 251 3.41 -5.46 14.79
N ALA A 252 3.68 -4.16 14.79
CA ALA A 252 2.97 -3.19 15.62
C ALA A 252 1.49 -3.05 15.25
N GLY A 253 1.17 -3.12 13.95
CA GLY A 253 -0.18 -2.91 13.43
C GLY A 253 -1.09 -4.13 13.47
N SER A 254 -0.56 -5.32 13.78
CA SER A 254 -1.34 -6.55 13.94
C SER A 254 -1.26 -7.17 15.33
N GLY A 255 -0.25 -6.77 16.13
CA GLY A 255 0.00 -7.32 17.46
C GLY A 255 0.75 -8.66 17.44
N ILE A 256 1.41 -9.01 16.32
CA ILE A 256 2.31 -10.16 16.28
C ILE A 256 3.74 -9.74 16.65
N GLY A 257 4.52 -10.61 17.28
CA GLY A 257 5.92 -10.30 17.62
C GLY A 257 6.80 -10.13 16.37
N PRO A 258 7.75 -9.17 16.34
CA PRO A 258 8.58 -8.92 15.16
C PRO A 258 9.42 -10.14 14.73
N GLY A 259 9.84 -11.01 15.66
CA GLY A 259 10.54 -12.25 15.35
C GLY A 259 9.70 -13.29 14.60
N MET A 260 8.41 -13.04 14.42
CA MET A 260 7.51 -13.90 13.64
C MET A 260 7.36 -13.43 12.19
N LEU A 261 8.04 -12.38 11.78
CA LEU A 261 8.11 -11.89 10.39
C LEU A 261 9.32 -12.53 9.71
N HIS A 262 9.13 -13.68 9.06
CA HIS A 262 10.23 -14.52 8.58
C HIS A 262 10.77 -14.12 7.21
N TYR A 263 9.93 -13.49 6.39
CA TYR A 263 10.27 -13.12 5.03
C TYR A 263 9.63 -11.79 4.66
N VAL A 264 10.39 -10.87 4.08
CA VAL A 264 9.86 -9.61 3.56
C VAL A 264 10.03 -9.59 2.05
N LEU A 265 8.90 -9.62 1.34
CA LEU A 265 8.83 -9.54 -0.11
C LEU A 265 8.61 -8.09 -0.53
N GLY A 266 9.60 -7.50 -1.20
CA GLY A 266 9.51 -6.16 -1.77
C GLY A 266 8.90 -6.17 -3.17
N ILE A 267 7.73 -5.56 -3.33
CA ILE A 267 7.10 -5.42 -4.64
C ILE A 267 7.60 -4.14 -5.30
N THR A 268 8.19 -4.27 -6.47
CA THR A 268 8.85 -3.20 -7.21
C THR A 268 8.36 -3.22 -8.66
N LYS A 269 7.88 -2.11 -9.19
CA LYS A 269 7.69 -2.01 -10.65
C LYS A 269 9.03 -2.00 -11.36
N ALA A 270 9.08 -2.53 -12.57
CA ALA A 270 10.24 -2.43 -13.44
C ALA A 270 10.62 -0.99 -13.84
N TYR A 271 9.81 0.00 -13.45
CA TYR A 271 10.00 1.44 -13.57
C TYR A 271 9.37 2.12 -12.36
N CYS A 272 9.52 3.42 -12.19
CA CYS A 272 8.90 4.14 -11.07
C CYS A 272 7.63 4.87 -11.48
N THR A 273 6.67 4.95 -10.55
CA THR A 273 5.49 5.82 -10.70
C THR A 273 5.20 6.55 -9.39
N ARG A 274 4.63 7.76 -9.51
CA ARG A 274 4.22 8.55 -8.36
C ARG A 274 2.90 9.26 -8.61
N VAL A 275 2.01 9.27 -7.62
CA VAL A 275 0.79 10.08 -7.60
C VAL A 275 1.00 11.30 -6.72
N GLY A 276 0.52 12.46 -7.16
CA GLY A 276 0.58 13.70 -6.38
C GLY A 276 1.93 14.42 -6.45
N GLY A 277 2.11 15.35 -5.52
CA GLY A 277 3.27 16.22 -5.43
C GLY A 277 4.53 15.53 -4.89
N GLY A 278 5.58 16.31 -4.79
CA GLY A 278 6.87 15.90 -4.23
C GLY A 278 7.92 15.49 -5.26
N PRO A 279 9.18 15.35 -4.83
CA PRO A 279 10.32 15.11 -5.71
C PRO A 279 10.30 13.71 -6.32
N PHE A 280 10.80 13.64 -7.57
CA PHE A 280 10.90 12.39 -8.32
C PHE A 280 12.15 12.44 -9.23
N PRO A 281 13.36 12.11 -8.73
CA PRO A 281 14.61 12.33 -9.43
C PRO A 281 14.71 11.66 -10.81
N SER A 282 14.14 10.48 -10.97
CA SER A 282 14.15 9.71 -12.24
C SER A 282 12.95 9.98 -13.14
N GLU A 283 12.15 11.03 -12.88
CA GLU A 283 10.94 11.37 -13.63
C GLU A 283 11.17 11.61 -15.11
N LEU A 284 10.20 11.23 -15.92
CA LEU A 284 10.18 11.39 -17.37
C LEU A 284 8.97 12.18 -17.84
N ASP A 285 9.09 12.79 -19.01
CA ASP A 285 7.96 13.38 -19.71
C ASP A 285 6.97 12.29 -20.16
N ILE A 286 5.73 12.38 -19.67
CA ILE A 286 4.64 11.46 -20.00
C ILE A 286 3.67 12.01 -21.05
N GLU A 287 3.81 13.29 -21.43
CA GLU A 287 2.86 13.95 -22.33
C GLU A 287 3.32 13.88 -23.80
N THR A 288 4.63 13.91 -24.06
CA THR A 288 5.17 13.89 -25.41
C THR A 288 5.15 12.49 -25.99
N ALA A 289 4.37 12.28 -27.05
CA ALA A 289 4.26 11.00 -27.75
C ALA A 289 5.61 10.54 -28.31
N GLY A 290 5.88 9.24 -28.19
CA GLY A 290 7.14 8.63 -28.66
C GLY A 290 8.26 8.61 -27.62
N LEU A 291 8.13 9.34 -26.50
CA LEU A 291 9.08 9.26 -25.40
C LEU A 291 8.80 8.05 -24.47
N PRO A 292 9.84 7.52 -23.80
CA PRO A 292 9.68 6.37 -22.89
C PRO A 292 8.65 6.59 -21.79
N GLY A 293 8.60 7.79 -21.19
CA GLY A 293 7.62 8.13 -20.14
C GLY A 293 6.17 8.05 -20.64
N HIS A 294 5.92 8.51 -21.88
CA HIS A 294 4.61 8.42 -22.50
C HIS A 294 4.22 6.95 -22.72
N GLN A 295 5.11 6.11 -23.23
CA GLN A 295 4.86 4.67 -23.39
C GLN A 295 4.53 4.01 -22.05
N MET A 296 5.32 4.28 -20.99
CA MET A 296 5.10 3.75 -19.65
C MET A 296 3.71 4.15 -19.14
N SER A 297 3.31 5.41 -19.31
CA SER A 297 2.00 5.93 -18.90
C SER A 297 0.86 5.23 -19.63
N GLN A 298 0.92 5.12 -20.96
CA GLN A 298 -0.17 4.57 -21.78
C GLN A 298 -0.24 3.04 -21.68
N LYS A 299 0.87 2.35 -21.94
CA LYS A 299 0.93 0.87 -21.89
C LYS A 299 0.74 0.34 -20.48
N GLY A 300 1.30 1.03 -19.49
CA GLY A 300 1.13 0.71 -18.07
C GLY A 300 -0.25 1.05 -17.52
N ARG A 301 -1.09 1.79 -18.26
CA ARG A 301 -2.38 2.34 -17.80
C ARG A 301 -2.22 3.05 -16.47
N GLU A 302 -1.23 3.98 -16.41
CA GLU A 302 -0.84 4.62 -15.17
C GLU A 302 -1.81 5.75 -14.80
N PHE A 303 -3.00 5.34 -14.33
CA PHE A 303 -4.06 6.19 -13.80
C PHE A 303 -4.46 5.68 -12.41
N GLY A 304 -4.70 6.61 -11.49
CA GLY A 304 -5.10 6.26 -10.12
C GLY A 304 -6.46 5.54 -10.11
N THR A 305 -6.49 4.35 -9.54
CA THR A 305 -7.70 3.49 -9.49
C THR A 305 -8.89 4.17 -8.80
N VAL A 306 -8.62 5.01 -7.79
CA VAL A 306 -9.63 5.70 -6.98
C VAL A 306 -9.91 7.11 -7.50
N THR A 307 -8.86 7.84 -7.88
CA THR A 307 -8.96 9.29 -8.21
C THR A 307 -8.95 9.57 -9.71
N GLY A 308 -8.63 8.60 -10.56
CA GLY A 308 -8.44 8.78 -12.00
C GLY A 308 -7.26 9.68 -12.38
N ARG A 309 -6.48 10.16 -11.42
CA ARG A 309 -5.32 11.04 -11.69
C ARG A 309 -4.25 10.29 -12.46
N LYS A 310 -3.63 10.95 -13.45
CA LYS A 310 -2.44 10.44 -14.13
C LYS A 310 -1.33 10.24 -13.10
N ARG A 311 -0.62 9.11 -13.22
CA ARG A 311 0.62 8.88 -12.47
C ARG A 311 1.79 9.42 -13.26
N ARG A 312 2.67 10.14 -12.59
CA ARG A 312 4.00 10.49 -13.09
C ARG A 312 4.80 9.21 -13.25
N CYS A 313 5.57 9.08 -14.34
CA CYS A 313 6.40 7.91 -14.61
C CYS A 313 7.88 8.30 -14.68
N GLY A 314 8.76 7.37 -14.37
CA GLY A 314 10.20 7.58 -14.41
C GLY A 314 10.96 6.25 -14.52
N TRP A 315 12.25 6.33 -14.83
CA TRP A 315 13.12 5.17 -14.84
C TRP A 315 13.17 4.48 -13.48
N LEU A 316 13.48 3.19 -13.46
CA LEU A 316 13.74 2.48 -12.20
C LEU A 316 14.82 3.20 -11.40
N ASP A 317 14.54 3.46 -10.14
CA ASP A 317 15.44 4.14 -9.22
C ASP A 317 16.03 3.13 -8.23
N ALA A 318 17.22 2.62 -8.57
CA ALA A 318 17.90 1.63 -7.74
C ALA A 318 18.45 2.23 -6.45
N ALA A 319 18.79 3.52 -6.43
CA ALA A 319 19.25 4.19 -5.21
C ALA A 319 18.10 4.35 -4.19
N ALA A 320 16.89 4.68 -4.65
CA ALA A 320 15.69 4.67 -3.83
C ALA A 320 15.31 3.24 -3.39
N LEU A 321 15.45 2.25 -4.29
CA LEU A 321 15.18 0.85 -3.97
C LEU A 321 16.14 0.31 -2.90
N LYS A 322 17.44 0.64 -2.94
CA LYS A 322 18.41 0.30 -1.88
C LYS A 322 17.97 0.84 -0.52
N ARG A 323 17.48 2.09 -0.46
CA ARG A 323 16.92 2.66 0.78
C ARG A 323 15.73 1.84 1.28
N SER A 324 14.81 1.51 0.38
CA SER A 324 13.64 0.70 0.71
C SER A 324 14.02 -0.70 1.21
N ILE A 325 15.04 -1.32 0.62
CA ILE A 325 15.58 -2.61 1.05
C ILE A 325 16.09 -2.53 2.50
N GLN A 326 16.88 -1.50 2.81
CA GLN A 326 17.44 -1.32 4.15
C GLN A 326 16.39 -1.15 5.24
N ILE A 327 15.42 -0.22 5.03
CA ILE A 327 14.44 0.11 6.07
C ILE A 327 13.39 -0.98 6.29
N ASN A 328 13.22 -1.87 5.30
CA ASN A 328 12.27 -2.98 5.39
C ASN A 328 12.93 -4.32 5.73
N GLY A 329 14.26 -4.44 5.62
CA GLY A 329 14.92 -5.74 5.71
C GLY A 329 14.43 -6.72 4.63
N ILE A 330 14.29 -6.23 3.37
CA ILE A 330 13.73 -7.03 2.27
C ILE A 330 14.60 -8.25 2.02
N THR A 331 13.95 -9.42 1.92
CA THR A 331 14.61 -10.73 1.72
C THR A 331 14.70 -11.09 0.24
N GLY A 332 13.74 -10.65 -0.55
CA GLY A 332 13.71 -10.84 -2.01
C GLY A 332 12.73 -9.87 -2.67
N LEU A 333 12.92 -9.65 -3.96
CA LEU A 333 12.10 -8.75 -4.76
C LEU A 333 11.07 -9.51 -5.62
N CYS A 334 9.95 -8.87 -5.83
CA CYS A 334 9.03 -9.19 -6.92
C CYS A 334 9.01 -8.02 -7.89
N ILE A 335 9.48 -8.23 -9.12
CA ILE A 335 9.42 -7.23 -10.18
C ILE A 335 8.08 -7.34 -10.91
N THR A 336 7.35 -6.24 -11.02
CA THR A 336 6.05 -6.18 -11.69
C THR A 336 6.10 -5.28 -12.92
N LYS A 337 5.14 -5.48 -13.84
CA LYS A 337 4.96 -4.66 -15.04
C LYS A 337 6.20 -4.61 -15.96
N LEU A 338 6.93 -5.70 -16.04
CA LEU A 338 8.06 -5.82 -16.96
C LEU A 338 7.62 -5.64 -18.43
N ASP A 339 6.46 -6.18 -18.76
CA ASP A 339 5.78 -6.10 -20.05
C ASP A 339 5.56 -4.67 -20.58
N VAL A 340 5.46 -3.70 -19.69
CA VAL A 340 5.29 -2.29 -20.07
C VAL A 340 6.51 -1.73 -20.80
N LEU A 341 7.70 -2.29 -20.51
CA LEU A 341 8.96 -1.87 -21.11
C LEU A 341 9.22 -2.49 -22.49
N ASP A 342 8.45 -3.49 -22.94
CA ASP A 342 8.57 -4.12 -24.23
C ASP A 342 8.46 -3.09 -25.38
N GLY A 343 9.37 -3.11 -26.32
CA GLY A 343 9.43 -2.21 -27.47
C GLY A 343 10.28 -0.96 -27.24
N LEU A 344 10.81 -0.72 -26.05
CA LEU A 344 11.81 0.32 -25.83
C LEU A 344 13.19 -0.15 -26.36
N SER A 345 13.85 0.71 -27.13
CA SER A 345 15.18 0.40 -27.70
C SER A 345 16.30 0.48 -26.67
N GLU A 346 16.13 1.33 -25.66
CA GLU A 346 17.04 1.45 -24.52
C GLU A 346 16.25 1.66 -23.22
N LEU A 347 16.84 1.22 -22.12
CA LEU A 347 16.32 1.42 -20.76
C LEU A 347 17.38 2.11 -19.92
N LYS A 348 16.94 2.85 -18.89
CA LYS A 348 17.88 3.45 -17.93
C LYS A 348 17.52 3.07 -16.51
N ILE A 349 18.55 2.91 -15.68
CA ILE A 349 18.42 2.69 -14.23
C ILE A 349 19.13 3.85 -13.54
N CYS A 350 18.46 4.51 -12.60
CA CYS A 350 19.10 5.47 -11.71
C CYS A 350 19.87 4.69 -10.64
N ALA A 351 21.19 4.55 -10.85
CA ALA A 351 22.06 3.76 -9.97
C ALA A 351 22.50 4.53 -8.71
N ALA A 352 22.57 5.88 -8.81
CA ALA A 352 23.00 6.79 -7.76
C ALA A 352 22.48 8.20 -8.05
N TYR A 353 22.77 9.15 -7.17
CA TYR A 353 22.53 10.59 -7.38
C TYR A 353 23.82 11.40 -7.27
N ARG A 354 23.83 12.58 -7.89
CA ARG A 354 24.73 13.68 -7.52
C ARG A 354 23.95 14.68 -6.67
N LEU A 355 24.43 14.90 -5.44
CA LEU A 355 23.91 15.87 -4.50
C LEU A 355 25.08 16.73 -4.04
N ASP A 356 25.03 18.04 -4.26
CA ASP A 356 26.12 19.00 -3.94
C ASP A 356 27.48 18.55 -4.50
N GLY A 357 27.49 18.02 -5.73
CA GLY A 357 28.68 17.53 -6.42
C GLY A 357 29.22 16.16 -5.93
N LYS A 358 28.66 15.60 -4.88
CA LYS A 358 29.02 14.27 -4.32
C LYS A 358 28.14 13.18 -4.88
N LEU A 359 28.73 11.98 -5.06
CA LEU A 359 27.99 10.78 -5.40
C LEU A 359 27.31 10.22 -4.15
N VAL A 360 26.00 9.98 -4.25
CA VAL A 360 25.16 9.42 -3.17
C VAL A 360 24.43 8.19 -3.72
N GLU A 361 24.64 7.04 -3.10
CA GLU A 361 24.11 5.74 -3.57
C GLU A 361 22.78 5.35 -2.93
N LEU A 362 22.29 6.14 -1.99
CA LEU A 362 21.02 5.93 -1.30
C LEU A 362 20.15 7.18 -1.40
N LEU A 363 18.84 7.01 -1.48
CA LEU A 363 17.90 8.13 -1.44
C LEU A 363 18.11 8.93 -0.14
N PRO A 364 18.35 10.25 -0.19
CA PRO A 364 18.42 11.09 1.00
C PRO A 364 17.11 11.15 1.78
N MET A 365 17.16 11.65 3.00
CA MET A 365 15.98 11.92 3.83
C MET A 365 15.44 13.32 3.52
N GLY A 366 14.12 13.44 3.42
CA GLY A 366 13.46 14.73 3.22
C GLY A 366 13.32 15.15 1.75
N ALA A 367 12.21 15.86 1.48
CA ALA A 367 11.85 16.22 0.10
C ALA A 367 12.84 17.18 -0.57
N ASP A 368 13.40 18.12 0.19
CA ASP A 368 14.29 19.16 -0.36
C ASP A 368 15.59 18.55 -0.90
N GLU A 369 16.24 17.68 -0.12
CA GLU A 369 17.46 16.99 -0.56
C GLU A 369 17.16 16.07 -1.75
N VAL A 370 16.03 15.35 -1.73
CA VAL A 370 15.61 14.49 -2.84
C VAL A 370 15.34 15.34 -4.10
N ALA A 371 14.76 16.53 -3.97
CA ALA A 371 14.54 17.45 -5.09
C ALA A 371 15.84 17.99 -5.70
N ALA A 372 16.88 18.14 -4.88
CA ALA A 372 18.21 18.58 -5.33
C ALA A 372 19.04 17.45 -5.98
N CYS A 373 18.59 16.21 -5.86
CA CYS A 373 19.28 15.04 -6.45
C CYS A 373 19.22 15.06 -7.97
N GLN A 374 20.41 14.95 -8.60
CA GLN A 374 20.53 14.71 -10.03
C GLN A 374 20.77 13.22 -10.27
N PRO A 375 19.91 12.51 -11.03
CA PRO A 375 20.03 11.08 -11.22
C PRO A 375 21.28 10.74 -12.04
N VAL A 376 22.03 9.75 -11.59
CA VAL A 376 23.13 9.12 -12.36
C VAL A 376 22.54 7.88 -13.04
N LEU A 377 22.34 8.01 -14.34
CA LEU A 377 21.65 6.99 -15.14
C LEU A 377 22.64 6.07 -15.83
N GLU A 378 22.45 4.77 -15.66
CA GLU A 378 23.08 3.72 -16.47
C GLU A 378 22.15 3.35 -17.62
N THR A 379 22.66 3.26 -18.84
CA THR A 379 21.90 2.85 -20.03
C THR A 379 22.14 1.39 -20.33
N LEU A 380 21.05 0.65 -20.55
CA LEU A 380 21.04 -0.76 -20.94
C LEU A 380 20.28 -0.93 -22.27
N PRO A 381 20.60 -1.96 -23.06
CA PRO A 381 19.81 -2.33 -24.22
C PRO A 381 18.36 -2.66 -23.82
N GLY A 382 17.41 -2.18 -24.61
CA GLY A 382 16.03 -2.61 -24.53
C GLY A 382 15.77 -3.88 -25.32
N TRP A 383 14.51 -4.23 -25.50
CA TRP A 383 14.09 -5.40 -26.28
C TRP A 383 12.81 -5.11 -27.06
N SER A 384 12.65 -5.76 -28.21
CA SER A 384 11.49 -5.65 -29.09
C SER A 384 10.48 -6.78 -28.90
N GLU A 385 10.93 -7.91 -28.37
CA GLU A 385 10.12 -9.09 -28.16
C GLU A 385 9.16 -8.89 -27.00
N SER A 386 8.02 -9.58 -27.02
CA SER A 386 7.07 -9.49 -25.92
C SER A 386 7.53 -10.33 -24.73
N THR A 387 7.42 -9.74 -23.54
CA THR A 387 7.57 -10.46 -22.27
C THR A 387 6.24 -10.93 -21.69
N VAL A 388 5.11 -10.52 -22.30
CA VAL A 388 3.76 -10.88 -21.83
C VAL A 388 3.58 -12.39 -21.84
N GLY A 389 3.12 -12.94 -20.71
CA GLY A 389 2.84 -14.37 -20.57
C GLY A 389 4.07 -15.26 -20.37
N ALA A 390 5.28 -14.71 -20.34
CA ALA A 390 6.46 -15.49 -19.99
C ALA A 390 6.32 -16.09 -18.58
N SER A 391 6.52 -17.40 -18.45
CA SER A 391 6.42 -18.15 -17.18
C SER A 391 7.74 -18.74 -16.71
N THR A 392 8.81 -18.63 -17.54
CA THR A 392 10.17 -19.05 -17.16
C THR A 392 11.18 -17.95 -17.51
N MET A 393 12.37 -18.00 -16.89
CA MET A 393 13.46 -17.06 -17.18
C MET A 393 13.95 -17.17 -18.62
N GLU A 394 13.96 -18.38 -19.18
CA GLU A 394 14.42 -18.67 -20.53
C GLU A 394 13.49 -18.07 -21.59
N ALA A 395 12.22 -17.94 -21.29
CA ALA A 395 11.22 -17.33 -22.18
C ALA A 395 11.36 -15.79 -22.25
N LEU A 396 12.09 -15.18 -21.32
CA LEU A 396 12.37 -13.74 -21.38
C LEU A 396 13.46 -13.42 -22.39
N PRO A 397 13.37 -12.27 -23.13
CA PRO A 397 14.44 -11.77 -23.98
C PRO A 397 15.78 -11.64 -23.23
N ALA A 398 16.89 -11.83 -23.92
CA ALA A 398 18.22 -11.75 -23.30
C ALA A 398 18.47 -10.37 -22.62
N ALA A 399 18.02 -9.28 -23.27
CA ALA A 399 18.15 -7.93 -22.71
C ALA A 399 17.26 -7.74 -21.47
N ALA A 400 16.05 -8.33 -21.43
CA ALA A 400 15.19 -8.30 -20.24
C ALA A 400 15.85 -9.05 -19.08
N ARG A 401 16.45 -10.22 -19.32
CA ARG A 401 17.24 -10.94 -18.29
C ARG A 401 18.43 -10.13 -17.79
N ALA A 402 19.15 -9.45 -18.69
CA ALA A 402 20.28 -8.58 -18.33
C ALA A 402 19.81 -7.38 -17.47
N TYR A 403 18.67 -6.79 -17.80
CA TYR A 403 18.05 -5.72 -17.00
C TYR A 403 17.73 -6.19 -15.57
N LEU A 404 17.11 -7.36 -15.43
CA LEU A 404 16.78 -7.96 -14.11
C LEU A 404 18.06 -8.29 -13.33
N ALA A 405 19.07 -8.88 -13.98
CA ALA A 405 20.36 -9.18 -13.36
C ALA A 405 21.06 -7.90 -12.87
N ARG A 406 20.99 -6.81 -13.64
CA ARG A 406 21.58 -5.52 -13.22
C ARG A 406 20.89 -4.94 -12.00
N ILE A 407 19.57 -5.12 -11.86
CA ILE A 407 18.83 -4.73 -10.66
C ILE A 407 19.32 -5.54 -9.45
N GLU A 408 19.49 -6.86 -9.58
CA GLU A 408 20.02 -7.72 -8.52
C GLU A 408 21.42 -7.28 -8.08
N GLU A 409 22.33 -7.01 -9.04
CA GLU A 409 23.68 -6.53 -8.76
C GLU A 409 23.69 -5.20 -8.00
N LEU A 410 22.92 -4.22 -8.47
CA LEU A 410 22.86 -2.90 -7.85
C LEU A 410 22.26 -2.96 -6.43
N CYS A 411 21.27 -3.80 -6.23
CA CYS A 411 20.51 -3.87 -4.97
C CYS A 411 21.07 -4.89 -3.98
N GLY A 412 21.87 -5.86 -4.41
CA GLY A 412 22.49 -6.88 -3.56
C GLY A 412 21.50 -7.92 -3.01
N ILE A 413 20.29 -8.03 -3.57
CA ILE A 413 19.29 -9.03 -3.16
C ILE A 413 18.66 -9.71 -4.38
N PRO A 414 18.17 -10.96 -4.26
CA PRO A 414 17.59 -11.67 -5.39
C PRO A 414 16.21 -11.15 -5.77
N ILE A 415 15.89 -11.29 -7.06
CA ILE A 415 14.52 -11.20 -7.59
C ILE A 415 13.93 -12.62 -7.56
N ASP A 416 12.92 -12.82 -6.75
CA ASP A 416 12.29 -14.12 -6.54
C ASP A 416 11.13 -14.37 -7.50
N ILE A 417 10.42 -13.29 -7.86
CA ILE A 417 9.19 -13.33 -8.66
C ILE A 417 9.27 -12.24 -9.73
N ILE A 418 8.88 -12.55 -10.96
CA ILE A 418 8.71 -11.56 -12.03
C ILE A 418 7.28 -11.70 -12.58
N SER A 419 6.50 -10.62 -12.49
CA SER A 419 5.17 -10.55 -13.09
C SER A 419 5.27 -9.98 -14.51
N THR A 420 4.83 -10.78 -15.48
CA THR A 420 4.94 -10.53 -16.93
C THR A 420 3.60 -10.15 -17.56
N GLY A 421 2.56 -9.96 -16.75
CA GLY A 421 1.23 -9.55 -17.19
C GLY A 421 0.22 -9.52 -16.03
N PRO A 422 -1.05 -9.19 -16.29
CA PRO A 422 -2.08 -9.05 -15.26
C PRO A 422 -2.56 -10.39 -14.67
N GLU A 423 -2.52 -11.47 -15.46
CA GLU A 423 -3.03 -12.78 -15.06
C GLU A 423 -2.10 -13.48 -14.05
N ARG A 424 -2.65 -14.34 -13.19
CA ARG A 424 -1.87 -15.10 -12.19
C ARG A 424 -0.80 -15.98 -12.82
N ALA A 425 -1.12 -16.67 -13.93
CA ALA A 425 -0.22 -17.54 -14.65
C ALA A 425 0.95 -16.81 -15.32
N GLU A 426 0.81 -15.51 -15.57
CA GLU A 426 1.83 -14.66 -16.17
C GLU A 426 2.85 -14.22 -15.10
N THR A 427 3.54 -15.22 -14.54
CA THR A 427 4.48 -15.03 -13.43
C THR A 427 5.64 -16.01 -13.57
N VAL A 428 6.86 -15.49 -13.59
CA VAL A 428 8.08 -16.29 -13.47
C VAL A 428 8.41 -16.43 -11.99
N LEU A 429 8.43 -17.66 -11.49
CA LEU A 429 8.79 -17.99 -10.12
C LEU A 429 10.22 -18.53 -10.08
N ARG A 430 11.13 -17.86 -9.38
CA ARG A 430 12.50 -18.32 -9.13
C ARG A 430 12.67 -18.90 -7.73
N ARG A 431 11.99 -18.29 -6.74
CA ARG A 431 11.97 -18.76 -5.35
C ARG A 431 10.62 -18.42 -4.71
N HIS A 432 10.00 -19.40 -4.07
CA HIS A 432 8.72 -19.17 -3.40
C HIS A 432 8.93 -18.60 -1.99
N PRO A 433 8.36 -17.41 -1.64
CA PRO A 433 8.56 -16.77 -0.33
C PRO A 433 8.11 -17.63 0.87
N LEU A 434 7.05 -18.41 0.69
CA LEU A 434 6.52 -19.32 1.72
C LEU A 434 7.22 -20.71 1.72
N GLY A 435 8.15 -20.96 0.81
CA GLY A 435 8.77 -22.26 0.59
C GLY A 435 7.95 -23.14 -0.34
N GLU A 436 8.52 -24.28 -0.77
CA GLU A 436 7.74 -25.28 -1.51
C GLU A 436 6.71 -25.92 -0.56
N PRO A 437 5.50 -26.26 -1.08
CA PRO A 437 4.56 -27.03 -0.29
C PRO A 437 5.21 -28.36 0.08
N THR A 438 5.24 -28.66 1.37
CA THR A 438 5.69 -29.96 1.90
C THR A 438 4.68 -31.04 1.59
#